data_296818ce453b975588c12de66a575792
#
_entry.id   296818ce453b975588c12de66a575792
#
_cell.length_a   1.000
_cell.length_b   1.000
_cell.length_c   1.000
_cell.angle_alpha   90.00
_cell.angle_beta   90.00
_cell.angle_gamma   90.00
#
_symmetry.space_group_name_H-M   'P 1'
#
loop_
_entity.id
_entity.type
_entity.pdbx_description
1 polymer ?
#
loop_
_entity_poly.entity_id
_entity_poly.type
_entity_poly.pdbx_seq_one_letter_code
_entity_poly.pdbx_strand_id
1 'polypeptide(L)'
;MADNTQMTTTRQGSDVPQAALVPPVDIVENESGITLFADMPGVSKDRLGVRVDGENLLIEGSAEVKVPEKLELLHSEVRNPYFRRSFTLSRELDPSKIEATLKDGVLRLRIPKAEEARPRKVEIKVA
;
A
#
# COMPACT_ATOMS: atom_id res chain seq x y z
N MET A 1 8.08 -29.01 11.25
CA MET A 1 8.24 -28.50 10.94
C MET A 1 8.46 -27.96 10.41
N ALA A 2 8.52 -28.02 10.51
CA ALA A 2 8.82 -27.28 9.98
C ALA A 2 8.99 -26.70 9.44
N ASP A 3 9.13 -26.71 9.51
CA ASP A 3 9.41 -25.93 8.94
C ASP A 3 9.38 -25.18 8.57
N ASN A 4 9.35 -25.04 8.88
CA ASN A 4 9.44 -24.10 8.49
C ASN A 4 9.71 -23.46 8.35
N THR A 5 10.02 -23.40 8.82
CA THR A 5 10.44 -22.59 8.63
C THR A 5 10.91 -22.39 8.03
N GLN A 6 11.03 -22.75 8.09
CA GLN A 6 11.65 -22.38 7.38
C GLN A 6 11.60 -21.78 6.61
N MET A 7 11.58 -21.55 6.81
CA MET A 7 11.63 -20.82 6.12
C MET A 7 11.98 -20.10 5.81
N THR A 8 12.36 -20.02 6.24
CA THR A 8 12.71 -19.23 5.97
C THR A 8 13.40 -18.94 5.51
N THR A 9 13.67 -19.09 5.75
CA THR A 9 14.45 -18.76 5.34
C THR A 9 14.90 -18.58 4.47
N THR A 10 15.04 -18.60 4.43
CA THR A 10 15.58 -18.45 3.70
C THR A 10 15.98 -17.82 3.11
N ARG A 11 16.35 -17.52 3.21
CA ARG A 11 16.91 -16.81 2.80
C ARG A 11 17.81 -16.74 2.28
N GLN A 12 18.16 -16.68 2.12
CA GLN A 12 18.95 -16.79 1.63
C GLN A 12 20.06 -16.17 1.32
N GLY A 13 20.77 -16.54 1.40
CA GLY A 13 21.97 -16.28 1.04
C GLY A 13 22.50 -14.99 1.27
N SER A 14 23.17 -14.53 0.37
CA SER A 14 23.61 -13.18 0.42
C SER A 14 22.45 -12.21 0.51
N ASP A 15 21.27 -12.71 0.28
CA ASP A 15 20.10 -11.87 0.31
C ASP A 15 19.53 -11.80 1.69
N VAL A 16 19.87 -10.75 2.39
CA VAL A 16 19.24 -10.49 3.67
C VAL A 16 17.88 -9.89 3.36
N PRO A 17 16.82 -10.56 3.77
CA PRO A 17 15.51 -9.99 3.51
C PRO A 17 15.40 -8.62 4.14
N GLN A 18 14.91 -7.69 3.39
CA GLN A 18 14.64 -6.37 3.89
C GLN A 18 13.40 -6.44 4.76
N ALA A 19 13.51 -6.00 6.00
CA ALA A 19 12.35 -5.96 6.86
C ALA A 19 11.39 -4.93 6.30
N ALA A 20 10.14 -5.33 6.15
CA ALA A 20 9.14 -4.40 5.65
C ALA A 20 8.67 -3.52 6.78
N LEU A 21 8.56 -2.24 6.50
CA LEU A 21 7.97 -1.29 7.40
C LEU A 21 6.50 -1.14 7.04
N VAL A 22 5.68 -1.01 8.07
CA VAL A 22 4.25 -0.81 7.85
C VAL A 22 4.00 0.70 7.87
N PRO A 23 3.65 1.28 6.73
CA PRO A 23 3.44 2.72 6.70
C PRO A 23 2.17 3.10 7.46
N PRO A 24 2.17 4.24 8.14
CA PRO A 24 0.93 4.73 8.73
C PRO A 24 -0.08 5.02 7.65
N VAL A 25 -1.32 4.66 7.88
CA VAL A 25 -2.38 4.86 6.90
C VAL A 25 -3.60 5.45 7.59
N ASP A 26 -4.12 6.52 7.02
CA ASP A 26 -5.39 7.09 7.43
C ASP A 26 -6.43 6.73 6.39
N ILE A 27 -7.60 6.33 6.85
CA ILE A 27 -8.68 5.95 5.96
C ILE A 27 -9.87 6.85 6.23
N VAL A 28 -10.37 7.48 5.19
CA VAL A 28 -11.55 8.33 5.26
C VAL A 28 -12.62 7.70 4.40
N GLU A 29 -13.75 7.40 5.01
CA GLU A 29 -14.85 6.76 4.30
C GLU A 29 -16.01 7.72 4.19
N ASN A 30 -16.67 7.70 3.03
CA ASN A 30 -17.91 8.45 2.84
C ASN A 30 -18.85 7.62 1.97
N GLU A 31 -19.97 8.20 1.60
CA GLU A 31 -20.98 7.47 0.84
C GLU A 31 -20.50 7.07 -0.56
N SER A 32 -19.53 7.78 -1.10
CA SER A 32 -19.08 7.49 -2.46
C SER A 32 -17.87 6.55 -2.51
N GLY A 33 -17.25 6.26 -1.38
CA GLY A 33 -16.10 5.35 -1.35
C GLY A 33 -15.16 5.66 -0.22
N ILE A 34 -13.93 5.17 -0.35
CA ILE A 34 -12.91 5.42 0.66
C ILE A 34 -11.71 6.11 0.03
N THR A 35 -10.99 6.83 0.86
CA THR A 35 -9.73 7.43 0.50
C THR A 35 -8.70 7.01 1.54
N LEU A 36 -7.59 6.45 1.08
CA LEU A 36 -6.49 6.07 1.96
C LEU A 36 -5.34 7.04 1.75
N PHE A 37 -4.70 7.39 2.84
CA PHE A 37 -3.48 8.21 2.81
C PHE A 37 -2.39 7.42 3.49
N ALA A 38 -1.35 7.07 2.77
CA ALA A 38 -0.25 6.28 3.31
C ALA A 38 1.02 7.12 3.27
N ASP A 39 1.69 7.20 4.41
CA ASP A 39 2.96 7.92 4.49
C ASP A 39 4.07 7.01 4.01
N MET A 40 4.65 7.36 2.89
CA MET A 40 5.72 6.58 2.29
C MET A 40 6.87 7.50 1.89
N PRO A 41 7.55 8.06 2.88
CA PRO A 41 8.60 9.05 2.59
C PRO A 41 9.73 8.44 1.79
N GLY A 42 10.19 9.18 0.80
CA GLY A 42 11.30 8.75 -0.02
C GLY A 42 10.95 7.81 -1.15
N VAL A 43 9.69 7.38 -1.24
CA VAL A 43 9.27 6.48 -2.31
C VAL A 43 8.88 7.30 -3.53
N SER A 44 9.48 6.97 -4.67
CA SER A 44 9.13 7.61 -5.93
C SER A 44 8.09 6.75 -6.65
N LYS A 45 7.47 7.36 -7.65
CA LYS A 45 6.46 6.66 -8.43
C LYS A 45 7.01 5.37 -9.03
N ASP A 46 8.26 5.39 -9.46
CA ASP A 46 8.87 4.22 -10.10
C ASP A 46 9.05 3.06 -9.14
N ARG A 47 9.05 3.35 -7.86
CA ARG A 47 9.32 2.33 -6.84
C ARG A 47 8.08 1.99 -6.04
N LEU A 48 6.94 2.47 -6.48
CA LEU A 48 5.67 2.27 -5.79
C LEU A 48 4.82 1.29 -6.58
N GLY A 49 4.28 0.30 -5.87
CA GLY A 49 3.37 -0.65 -6.47
C GLY A 49 2.07 -0.71 -5.69
N VAL A 50 0.98 -0.73 -6.41
CA VAL A 50 -0.35 -0.89 -5.82
C VAL A 50 -1.03 -1.98 -6.62
N ARG A 51 -1.44 -3.04 -5.95
CA ARG A 51 -2.07 -4.18 -6.62
C ARG A 51 -3.32 -4.59 -5.90
N VAL A 52 -4.27 -5.06 -6.66
CA VAL A 52 -5.49 -5.64 -6.09
C VAL A 52 -5.59 -7.07 -6.60
N ASP A 53 -5.81 -7.98 -5.68
CA ASP A 53 -5.98 -9.39 -5.99
C ASP A 53 -7.23 -9.84 -5.25
N GLY A 54 -8.34 -9.97 -5.99
CA GLY A 54 -9.61 -10.26 -5.37
C GLY A 54 -10.04 -9.11 -4.48
N GLU A 55 -10.13 -9.38 -3.19
CA GLU A 55 -10.51 -8.37 -2.22
C GLU A 55 -9.31 -7.79 -1.49
N ASN A 56 -8.12 -8.21 -1.86
CA ASN A 56 -6.91 -7.78 -1.17
C ASN A 56 -6.22 -6.67 -1.92
N LEU A 57 -5.93 -5.61 -1.21
CA LEU A 57 -5.18 -4.48 -1.73
C LEU A 57 -3.80 -4.52 -1.12
N LEU A 58 -2.78 -4.50 -1.96
CA LEU A 58 -1.39 -4.49 -1.51
C LEU A 58 -0.73 -3.20 -1.96
N ILE A 59 -0.13 -2.51 -1.00
CA ILE A 59 0.65 -1.31 -1.26
C ILE A 59 2.08 -1.63 -0.86
N GLU A 60 3.03 -1.38 -1.74
CA GLU A 60 4.43 -1.60 -1.44
C GLU A 60 5.28 -0.57 -2.15
N GLY A 61 6.41 -0.26 -1.57
CA GLY A 61 7.30 0.71 -2.15
C GLY A 61 8.66 0.71 -1.48
N SER A 62 9.69 0.99 -2.27
CA SER A 62 11.04 1.14 -1.76
C SER A 62 11.40 2.60 -1.76
N ALA A 63 11.91 3.06 -0.64
CA ALA A 63 12.38 4.42 -0.56
C ALA A 63 13.84 4.49 -0.99
N GLU A 64 14.19 5.59 -1.62
CA GLU A 64 15.58 5.86 -1.93
C GLU A 64 16.03 6.99 -1.03
N VAL A 65 16.96 6.67 -0.14
CA VAL A 65 17.49 7.65 0.77
C VAL A 65 18.88 8.00 0.29
N LYS A 66 19.07 9.27 -0.05
CA LYS A 66 20.37 9.72 -0.49
C LYS A 66 21.20 10.07 0.72
N VAL A 67 22.33 9.40 0.85
CA VAL A 67 23.22 9.60 1.96
C VAL A 67 24.54 10.08 1.38
N PRO A 68 25.21 11.04 2.01
CA PRO A 68 26.53 11.45 1.53
C PRO A 68 27.47 10.24 1.47
N GLU A 69 28.30 10.21 0.45
CA GLU A 69 29.20 9.09 0.22
C GLU A 69 30.01 8.74 1.45
N LYS A 70 30.42 9.75 2.18
CA LYS A 70 31.15 9.57 3.40
C LYS A 70 30.40 8.72 4.41
N LEU A 71 29.11 8.98 4.55
CA LEU A 71 28.30 8.24 5.50
C LEU A 71 28.01 6.84 5.03
N GLU A 72 27.95 6.63 3.73
CA GLU A 72 27.74 5.29 3.20
C GLU A 72 28.90 4.39 3.54
N LEU A 73 30.11 4.90 3.50
CA LEU A 73 31.27 4.11 3.86
C LEU A 73 31.26 3.69 5.32
N LEU A 74 30.72 4.56 6.16
CA LEU A 74 30.66 4.28 7.59
C LEU A 74 29.47 3.41 7.97
N HIS A 75 28.45 3.42 7.14
CA HIS A 75 27.21 2.72 7.45
C HIS A 75 26.81 1.82 6.30
N SER A 76 27.69 0.89 5.98
CA SER A 76 27.46 0.04 4.84
C SER A 76 26.25 -0.88 4.99
N GLU A 77 25.74 -1.03 6.19
CA GLU A 77 24.54 -1.83 6.40
C GLU A 77 23.25 -1.05 6.23
N VAL A 78 23.34 0.26 6.03
CA VAL A 78 22.13 1.05 5.84
C VAL A 78 21.45 0.61 4.57
N ARG A 79 20.17 0.34 4.67
CA ARG A 79 19.37 -0.10 3.55
C ARG A 79 18.28 0.90 3.27
N ASN A 80 17.84 0.93 2.05
CA ASN A 80 16.69 1.75 1.71
C ASN A 80 15.45 1.14 2.35
N PRO A 81 14.63 1.97 2.98
CA PRO A 81 13.41 1.45 3.59
C PRO A 81 12.48 0.83 2.55
N TYR A 82 11.84 -0.23 2.96
CA TYR A 82 10.86 -0.91 2.15
C TYR A 82 9.53 -0.92 2.92
N PHE A 83 8.51 -0.37 2.30
CA PHE A 83 7.19 -0.26 2.92
C PHE A 83 6.27 -1.27 2.30
N ARG A 84 5.44 -1.88 3.13
CA ARG A 84 4.48 -2.84 2.63
C ARG A 84 3.28 -2.88 3.56
N ARG A 85 2.10 -2.82 2.98
CA ARG A 85 0.87 -2.94 3.75
C ARG A 85 -0.22 -3.51 2.89
N SER A 86 -1.02 -4.42 3.46
CA SER A 86 -2.14 -5.01 2.76
C SER A 86 -3.42 -4.76 3.52
N PHE A 87 -4.52 -4.71 2.76
CA PHE A 87 -5.85 -4.48 3.29
C PHE A 87 -6.82 -5.42 2.62
N THR A 88 -7.87 -5.78 3.35
CA THR A 88 -9.00 -6.46 2.75
C THR A 88 -10.05 -5.40 2.45
N LEU A 89 -10.46 -5.32 1.20
CA LEU A 89 -11.43 -4.33 0.77
C LEU A 89 -12.85 -4.87 0.91
N SER A 90 -13.77 -3.97 1.24
CA SER A 90 -15.17 -4.32 1.23
C SER A 90 -15.62 -4.63 -0.19
N ARG A 91 -16.53 -5.58 -0.31
CA ARG A 91 -17.11 -5.91 -1.62
C ARG A 91 -17.89 -4.77 -2.23
N GLU A 92 -18.25 -3.80 -1.40
CA GLU A 92 -18.97 -2.63 -1.91
C GLU A 92 -18.09 -1.70 -2.71
N LEU A 93 -16.77 -1.87 -2.61
CA LEU A 93 -15.84 -1.02 -3.32
C LEU A 93 -15.54 -1.59 -4.70
N ASP A 94 -15.25 -0.69 -5.61
CA ASP A 94 -14.93 -1.07 -6.99
C ASP A 94 -13.44 -0.85 -7.23
N PRO A 95 -12.64 -1.90 -7.09
CA PRO A 95 -11.20 -1.74 -7.25
C PRO A 95 -10.76 -1.47 -8.68
N SER A 96 -11.61 -1.71 -9.65
CA SER A 96 -11.24 -1.41 -11.04
C SER A 96 -11.17 0.08 -11.31
N LYS A 97 -11.68 0.89 -10.38
CA LYS A 97 -11.69 2.35 -10.55
C LYS A 97 -10.81 3.04 -9.53
N ILE A 98 -9.80 2.35 -9.03
CA ILE A 98 -8.85 2.96 -8.10
C ILE A 98 -8.06 4.05 -8.79
N GLU A 99 -7.92 5.16 -8.10
CA GLU A 99 -7.05 6.24 -8.52
C GLU A 99 -5.98 6.45 -7.48
N ALA A 100 -4.75 6.59 -7.92
CA ALA A 100 -3.61 6.73 -7.03
C ALA A 100 -2.82 7.97 -7.41
N THR A 101 -2.48 8.76 -6.40
CA THR A 101 -1.58 9.89 -6.58
C THR A 101 -0.52 9.84 -5.50
N LEU A 102 0.69 10.23 -5.86
CA LEU A 102 1.80 10.30 -4.93
C LEU A 102 2.33 11.72 -4.93
N LYS A 103 2.36 12.31 -3.75
CA LYS A 103 2.86 13.67 -3.62
C LYS A 103 3.55 13.83 -2.28
N ASP A 104 4.78 14.32 -2.32
CA ASP A 104 5.53 14.63 -1.10
C ASP A 104 5.58 13.48 -0.12
N GLY A 105 5.76 12.27 -0.63
CA GLY A 105 5.86 11.09 0.21
C GLY A 105 4.54 10.57 0.73
N VAL A 106 3.42 11.12 0.26
CA VAL A 106 2.10 10.66 0.68
C VAL A 106 1.39 10.04 -0.51
N LEU A 107 1.04 8.79 -0.37
CA LEU A 107 0.25 8.09 -1.36
C LEU A 107 -1.22 8.27 -1.03
N ARG A 108 -1.97 8.74 -1.99
CA ARG A 108 -3.41 8.91 -1.83
C ARG A 108 -4.10 7.93 -2.78
N LEU A 109 -4.89 7.04 -2.22
CA LEU A 109 -5.66 6.08 -3.00
C LEU A 109 -7.13 6.37 -2.83
N ARG A 110 -7.82 6.54 -3.94
CA ARG A 110 -9.26 6.72 -3.93
C ARG A 110 -9.91 5.50 -4.53
N ILE A 111 -10.78 4.84 -3.77
CA ILE A 111 -11.50 3.67 -4.23
C ILE A 111 -12.99 3.94 -4.10
N PRO A 112 -13.69 4.11 -5.21
CA PRO A 112 -15.12 4.41 -5.14
C PRO A 112 -15.92 3.16 -4.83
N LYS A 113 -17.11 3.36 -4.32
CA LYS A 113 -18.03 2.26 -4.17
C LYS A 113 -18.55 1.84 -5.53
N ALA A 114 -18.83 0.55 -5.66
CA ALA A 114 -19.50 0.06 -6.85
C ALA A 114 -20.85 0.76 -6.97
N GLU A 115 -21.27 0.94 -8.19
CA GLU A 115 -22.48 1.73 -8.43
C GLU A 115 -23.68 1.14 -7.73
N GLU A 116 -23.83 -0.16 -7.74
CA GLU A 116 -24.96 -0.81 -7.10
C GLU A 116 -24.90 -0.74 -5.57
N ALA A 117 -23.75 -0.38 -5.00
CA ALA A 117 -23.59 -0.27 -3.55
C ALA A 117 -23.76 1.16 -3.06
N ARG A 118 -23.90 2.12 -3.97
CA ARG A 118 -24.06 3.51 -3.57
C ARG A 118 -25.46 3.79 -3.10
N PRO A 119 -25.61 4.67 -2.13
CA PRO A 119 -26.96 5.08 -1.73
C PRO A 119 -27.67 5.70 -2.94
N ARG A 120 -28.92 5.38 -3.07
CA ARG A 120 -29.69 5.97 -4.14
C ARG A 120 -31.09 6.29 -3.62
N LYS A 121 -31.66 7.29 -4.26
CA LYS A 121 -32.98 7.73 -3.90
C LYS A 121 -34.01 6.79 -4.51
N VAL A 122 -34.95 6.35 -3.71
CA VAL A 122 -36.00 5.47 -4.18
C VAL A 122 -37.21 6.34 -4.50
N GLU A 123 -37.71 6.15 -5.72
CA GLU A 123 -38.91 6.84 -6.12
C GLU A 123 -40.13 6.18 -5.53
N ILE A 124 -40.93 6.96 -4.83
CA ILE A 124 -42.14 6.43 -4.21
C ILE A 124 -43.31 6.68 -5.11
N LYS A 125 -44.02 5.63 -5.46
CA LYS A 125 -45.20 5.73 -6.28
C LYS A 125 -46.44 5.59 -5.41
N VAL A 126 -47.41 6.43 -5.65
CA VAL A 126 -48.65 6.34 -4.92
C VAL A 126 -49.59 5.41 -5.70
N ALA A 127 -50.11 4.42 -5.00
CA ALA A 127 -51.00 3.45 -5.62
C ALA A 127 -52.38 4.01 -5.83
#